data_f9f477dfc0d961d27a688091974220fa
#
_entry.id   f9f477dfc0d961d27a688091974220fa
#
_cell.length_a   1.000
_cell.length_b   1.000
_cell.length_c   1.000
_cell.angle_alpha   90.00
_cell.angle_beta   90.00
_cell.angle_gamma   90.00
#
_symmetry.space_group_name_H-M   'P 1'
#
loop_
_entity.id
_entity.type
_entity.pdbx_description
1 polymer ?
#
loop_
_entity_poly.entity_id
_entity_poly.type
_entity_poly.pdbx_seq_one_letter_code
_entity_poly.pdbx_strand_id
1 'polypeptide(L)'
;MIRIFCDGLCEPRNPGGTATYGFVVYRGQEKIYEECGVVAKGENATNNVAEYTAGIRAVEWIRKSGLNKEKILLMSDSQLLIRQLQGAYSVRSPRIYPLWRRMQELIY
;
A
#
# COMPACT_ATOMS: atom_id res chain seq x y z
N MET A 1 7.26 -12.07 -14.04
CA MET A 1 7.33 -11.36 -12.74
C MET A 1 6.36 -10.20 -12.74
N ILE A 2 5.67 -10.04 -11.66
CA ILE A 2 4.73 -8.92 -11.44
C ILE A 2 5.45 -7.86 -10.61
N ARG A 3 5.42 -6.62 -11.07
CA ARG A 3 5.95 -5.47 -10.33
C ARG A 3 4.80 -4.53 -9.99
N ILE A 4 4.74 -4.13 -8.73
CA ILE A 4 3.72 -3.21 -8.23
C ILE A 4 4.41 -1.96 -7.71
N PHE A 5 4.01 -0.80 -8.22
CA PHE A 5 4.44 0.49 -7.69
C PHE A 5 3.26 1.08 -6.94
N CYS A 6 3.43 1.33 -5.66
CA CYS A 6 2.36 1.92 -4.85
C CYS A 6 2.84 3.19 -4.17
N ASP A 7 1.93 4.13 -4.00
CA ASP A 7 2.19 5.44 -3.41
C ASP A 7 0.97 5.93 -2.66
N GLY A 8 1.21 6.75 -1.65
CA GLY A 8 0.17 7.38 -0.86
C GLY A 8 0.56 8.80 -0.53
N LEU A 9 -0.45 9.66 -0.41
CA LEU A 9 -0.26 11.08 -0.20
C LEU A 9 -1.32 11.60 0.77
N CYS A 10 -0.95 12.60 1.57
CA CYS A 10 -1.89 13.30 2.42
C CYS A 10 -1.65 14.80 2.28
N GLU A 11 -2.62 15.51 1.69
CA GLU A 11 -2.53 16.94 1.42
C GLU A 11 -3.84 17.65 1.77
N PRO A 12 -3.81 18.95 2.08
CA PRO A 12 -2.63 19.81 2.26
C PRO A 12 -1.95 19.66 3.62
N ARG A 13 -2.52 18.87 4.52
CA ARG A 13 -1.95 18.63 5.86
C ARG A 13 -1.71 17.13 6.09
N ASN A 14 -0.63 16.83 6.76
CA ASN A 14 -0.31 15.47 7.19
C ASN A 14 0.06 15.48 8.69
N PRO A 15 -0.84 15.03 9.61
CA PRO A 15 -2.20 14.53 9.37
C PRO A 15 -3.23 15.65 9.19
N GLY A 16 -4.43 15.27 8.79
CA GLY A 16 -5.60 16.15 8.81
C GLY A 16 -6.10 16.61 7.45
N GLY A 17 -5.35 16.34 6.38
CA GLY A 17 -5.78 16.68 5.02
C GLY A 17 -6.63 15.57 4.40
N THR A 18 -6.43 15.32 3.12
CA THR A 18 -7.04 14.22 2.37
C THR A 18 -5.96 13.21 2.01
N ALA A 19 -6.13 11.98 2.46
CA ALA A 19 -5.23 10.89 2.12
C ALA A 19 -5.74 10.20 0.86
N THR A 20 -4.85 10.02 -0.11
CA THR A 20 -5.13 9.34 -1.37
C THR A 20 -4.10 8.24 -1.59
N TYR A 21 -4.51 7.20 -2.29
CA TYR A 21 -3.64 6.09 -2.65
C TYR A 21 -3.61 5.90 -4.16
N GLY A 22 -2.55 5.28 -4.64
CA GLY A 22 -2.47 4.84 -6.02
C GLY A 22 -1.54 3.66 -6.15
N PHE A 23 -1.81 2.79 -7.12
CA PHE A 23 -0.87 1.74 -7.48
C PHE A 23 -0.97 1.42 -8.97
N VAL A 24 0.15 0.93 -9.50
CA VAL A 24 0.27 0.51 -10.89
C VAL A 24 0.89 -0.88 -10.92
N VAL A 25 0.35 -1.76 -11.76
CA VAL A 25 0.82 -3.14 -11.87
C VAL A 25 1.38 -3.38 -13.26
N TYR A 26 2.60 -3.93 -13.31
CA TYR A 26 3.28 -4.32 -14.54
C TYR A 26 3.50 -5.82 -14.54
N ARG A 27 3.29 -6.43 -15.69
CA ARG A 27 3.70 -7.81 -15.96
C ARG A 27 4.77 -7.75 -17.06
N GLY A 28 6.02 -8.04 -16.68
CA GLY A 28 7.13 -7.74 -17.56
C GLY A 28 7.22 -6.23 -17.77
N GLN A 29 7.13 -5.77 -19.00
CA GLN A 29 7.15 -4.34 -19.32
C GLN A 29 5.77 -3.77 -19.64
N GLU A 30 4.73 -4.59 -19.58
CA GLU A 30 3.36 -4.18 -19.88
C GLU A 30 2.63 -3.73 -18.63
N LYS A 31 2.04 -2.52 -18.66
CA LYS A 31 1.14 -2.06 -17.61
C LYS A 31 -0.20 -2.77 -17.78
N ILE A 32 -0.59 -3.57 -16.81
CA ILE A 32 -1.82 -4.36 -16.87
C ILE A 32 -2.95 -3.80 -16.00
N TYR A 33 -2.63 -2.94 -15.04
CA TYR A 33 -3.67 -2.35 -14.18
C TYR A 33 -3.15 -1.13 -13.44
N GLU A 34 -4.04 -0.19 -13.14
CA GLU A 34 -3.77 0.91 -12.23
C GLU A 34 -5.06 1.33 -11.52
N GLU A 35 -4.91 1.86 -10.33
CA GLU A 35 -6.04 2.30 -9.51
C GLU A 35 -5.60 3.43 -8.60
N CYS A 36 -6.52 4.36 -8.32
CA CYS A 36 -6.30 5.40 -7.32
C CYS A 36 -7.61 5.75 -6.65
N GLY A 37 -7.54 6.36 -5.49
CA GLY A 37 -8.74 6.73 -4.76
C GLY A 37 -8.44 7.50 -3.47
N VAL A 38 -9.51 7.94 -2.83
CA VAL A 38 -9.45 8.61 -1.54
C VAL A 38 -9.55 7.56 -0.43
N VAL A 39 -8.64 7.66 0.54
CA VAL A 39 -8.58 6.75 1.70
C VAL A 39 -9.37 7.33 2.88
N ALA A 40 -9.06 8.57 3.24
CA ALA A 40 -9.61 9.22 4.43
C ALA A 40 -9.45 10.72 4.34
N LYS A 41 -10.25 11.43 5.11
CA LYS A 41 -10.16 12.88 5.30
C LYS A 41 -10.16 13.18 6.78
N GLY A 42 -9.48 14.26 7.18
CA GLY A 42 -9.44 14.70 8.56
C GLY A 42 -8.36 14.01 9.38
N GLU A 43 -8.61 13.81 10.67
CA GLU A 43 -7.58 13.39 11.60
C GLU A 43 -7.01 11.99 11.38
N ASN A 44 -7.72 11.13 10.67
CA ASN A 44 -7.22 9.80 10.32
C ASN A 44 -6.44 9.79 9.00
N ALA A 45 -6.38 10.92 8.30
CA ALA A 45 -5.68 11.05 7.04
C ALA A 45 -4.19 11.31 7.29
N THR A 46 -3.34 10.35 6.95
CA THR A 46 -1.88 10.48 7.02
C THR A 46 -1.24 9.86 5.79
N ASN A 47 -0.01 10.25 5.48
CA ASN A 47 0.77 9.63 4.41
C ASN A 47 0.91 8.12 4.65
N ASN A 48 1.20 7.71 5.88
CA ASN A 48 1.43 6.30 6.20
C ASN A 48 0.17 5.47 5.99
N VAL A 49 -1.00 5.97 6.39
CA VAL A 49 -2.28 5.31 6.14
C VAL A 49 -2.52 5.16 4.64
N ALA A 50 -2.24 6.22 3.88
CA ALA A 50 -2.41 6.19 2.42
C ALA A 50 -1.49 5.16 1.76
N GLU A 51 -0.23 5.10 2.18
CA GLU A 51 0.75 4.16 1.63
C GLU A 51 0.41 2.71 1.95
N TYR A 52 -0.03 2.43 3.18
CA TYR A 52 -0.52 1.09 3.53
C TYR A 52 -1.75 0.71 2.72
N THR A 53 -2.67 1.65 2.53
CA THR A 53 -3.88 1.39 1.74
C THR A 53 -3.53 1.07 0.29
N ALA A 54 -2.57 1.79 -0.30
CA ALA A 54 -2.10 1.49 -1.66
C ALA A 54 -1.57 0.04 -1.75
N GLY A 55 -0.75 -0.37 -0.80
CA GLY A 55 -0.22 -1.74 -0.76
C GLY A 55 -1.32 -2.78 -0.58
N ILE A 56 -2.26 -2.54 0.34
CA ILE A 56 -3.37 -3.46 0.60
C ILE A 56 -4.22 -3.63 -0.66
N ARG A 57 -4.62 -2.53 -1.28
CA ARG A 57 -5.44 -2.55 -2.49
C ARG A 57 -4.73 -3.28 -3.63
N ALA A 58 -3.44 -3.04 -3.79
CA ALA A 58 -2.64 -3.69 -4.83
C ALA A 58 -2.59 -5.21 -4.62
N VAL A 59 -2.31 -5.67 -3.41
CA VAL A 59 -2.22 -7.11 -3.12
C VAL A 59 -3.59 -7.77 -3.22
N GLU A 60 -4.65 -7.10 -2.76
CA GLU A 60 -6.01 -7.59 -2.93
C GLU A 60 -6.34 -7.80 -4.42
N TRP A 61 -5.99 -6.84 -5.27
CA TRP A 61 -6.21 -6.96 -6.70
C TRP A 61 -5.43 -8.13 -7.31
N ILE A 62 -4.17 -8.31 -6.92
CA ILE A 62 -3.33 -9.41 -7.37
C ILE A 62 -3.97 -10.76 -7.03
N ARG A 63 -4.46 -10.92 -5.81
CA ARG A 63 -5.10 -12.17 -5.37
C ARG A 63 -6.41 -12.41 -6.11
N LYS A 64 -7.20 -11.37 -6.28
CA LYS A 64 -8.48 -11.43 -6.98
C LYS A 64 -8.31 -11.79 -8.45
N SER A 65 -7.20 -11.33 -9.05
CA SER A 65 -6.88 -11.58 -10.46
C SER A 65 -6.22 -12.94 -10.71
N GLY A 66 -5.89 -13.68 -9.65
CA GLY A 66 -5.22 -14.98 -9.76
C GLY A 66 -3.73 -14.89 -10.06
N LEU A 67 -3.13 -13.70 -9.99
CA LEU A 67 -1.71 -13.49 -10.30
C LEU A 67 -0.79 -13.76 -9.11
N ASN A 68 -1.35 -14.12 -7.96
CA ASN A 68 -0.57 -14.35 -6.75
C ASN A 68 0.30 -15.61 -6.79
N LYS A 69 0.21 -16.40 -7.87
CA LYS A 69 1.10 -17.56 -8.09
C LYS A 69 2.42 -17.17 -8.76
N GLU A 70 2.50 -15.98 -9.35
CA GLU A 70 3.71 -15.46 -9.95
C GLU A 70 4.57 -14.77 -8.88
N LYS A 71 5.84 -14.59 -9.18
CA LYS A 71 6.73 -13.82 -8.33
C LYS A 71 6.29 -12.35 -8.36
N ILE A 72 6.09 -11.76 -7.19
CA ILE A 72 5.60 -10.39 -7.04
C ILE A 72 6.63 -9.55 -6.32
N LEU A 73 6.93 -8.39 -6.88
CA LEU A 73 7.80 -7.40 -6.28
C LEU A 73 6.99 -6.14 -5.98
N LEU A 74 6.82 -5.84 -4.70
CA LEU A 74 6.12 -4.64 -4.25
C LEU A 74 7.15 -3.53 -4.01
N MET A 75 6.97 -2.40 -4.67
CA MET A 75 7.86 -1.25 -4.56
C MET A 75 7.11 -0.04 -4.03
N SER A 76 7.70 0.63 -3.04
CA SER A 76 7.16 1.83 -2.44
C SER A 76 8.31 2.73 -1.99
N ASP A 77 8.11 4.04 -2.08
CA ASP A 77 9.06 5.02 -1.55
C ASP A 77 8.99 5.10 -0.01
N SER A 78 7.96 4.53 0.60
CA SER A 78 7.83 4.54 2.04
C SER A 78 8.77 3.55 2.70
N GLN A 79 9.85 4.04 3.28
CA GLN A 79 10.76 3.20 4.07
C GLN A 79 10.06 2.61 5.28
N LEU A 80 9.16 3.37 5.91
CA LEU A 80 8.41 2.88 7.05
C LEU A 80 7.58 1.65 6.70
N LEU A 81 6.81 1.74 5.61
CA LEU A 81 6.00 0.62 5.12
C LEU A 81 6.86 -0.62 4.88
N ILE A 82 7.90 -0.47 4.07
CA ILE A 82 8.75 -1.59 3.67
C ILE A 82 9.45 -2.20 4.89
N ARG A 83 10.02 -1.36 5.77
CA ARG A 83 10.74 -1.84 6.96
C ARG A 83 9.83 -2.53 7.96
N GLN A 84 8.59 -2.03 8.11
CA GLN A 84 7.61 -2.69 8.98
C GLN A 84 7.17 -4.04 8.41
N LEU A 85 6.97 -4.14 7.10
CA LEU A 85 6.61 -5.39 6.46
C LEU A 85 7.75 -6.42 6.52
N GLN A 86 9.00 -5.95 6.48
CA GLN A 86 10.18 -6.80 6.63
C GLN A 86 10.48 -7.17 8.08
N GLY A 87 9.78 -6.57 9.03
CA GLY A 87 10.02 -6.82 10.46
C GLY A 87 11.18 -6.04 11.05
N ALA A 88 11.81 -5.13 10.28
CA ALA A 88 12.93 -4.32 10.77
C ALA A 88 12.49 -3.20 11.71
N TYR A 89 11.28 -2.66 11.52
CA TYR A 89 10.69 -1.63 12.36
C TYR A 89 9.44 -2.16 13.05
N SER A 90 9.26 -1.79 14.31
CA SER A 90 8.04 -2.11 15.06
C SER A 90 6.87 -1.25 14.60
N VAL A 91 5.67 -1.79 14.70
CA VAL A 91 4.44 -1.05 14.44
C VAL A 91 3.87 -0.59 15.77
N ARG A 92 3.95 0.71 16.03
CA ARG A 92 3.51 1.30 17.32
C ARG A 92 2.27 2.17 17.19
N SER A 93 1.93 2.58 15.96
CA SER A 93 0.79 3.45 15.71
C SER A 93 -0.52 2.66 15.75
N PRO A 94 -1.51 3.08 16.57
CA PRO A 94 -2.84 2.44 16.55
C PRO A 94 -3.55 2.55 15.21
N ARG A 95 -3.23 3.58 14.42
CA ARG A 95 -3.80 3.75 13.08
C ARG A 95 -3.22 2.75 12.09
N ILE A 96 -1.93 2.46 12.23
CA ILE A 96 -1.20 1.62 11.26
C ILE A 96 -1.33 0.15 11.60
N TYR A 97 -1.42 -0.20 12.87
CA TYR A 97 -1.43 -1.60 13.31
C TYR A 97 -2.47 -2.46 12.57
N PRO A 98 -3.75 -2.05 12.44
CA PRO A 98 -4.73 -2.86 11.71
C PRO A 98 -4.38 -3.02 10.23
N LEU A 99 -3.79 -1.99 9.61
CA LEU A 99 -3.39 -2.01 8.22
C LEU A 99 -2.19 -2.95 8.01
N TRP A 100 -1.19 -2.86 8.89
CA TRP A 100 -0.05 -3.77 8.88
C TRP A 100 -0.51 -5.23 9.03
N ARG A 101 -1.42 -5.47 9.96
CA ARG A 101 -1.97 -6.80 10.19
C ARG A 101 -2.69 -7.33 8.94
N ARG A 102 -3.47 -6.48 8.28
CA ARG A 102 -4.15 -6.85 7.03
C ARG A 102 -3.14 -7.21 5.94
N MET A 103 -2.06 -6.44 5.81
CA MET A 103 -1.00 -6.74 4.85
C MET A 103 -0.35 -8.10 5.15
N GLN A 104 -0.08 -8.40 6.41
CA GLN A 104 0.48 -9.69 6.81
C GLN A 104 -0.44 -10.85 6.42
N GLU A 105 -1.73 -10.69 6.61
CA GLU A 105 -2.73 -11.69 6.19
C GLU A 105 -2.73 -11.91 4.68
N LEU A 106 -2.58 -10.83 3.90
CA LEU A 106 -2.61 -10.90 2.44
C LEU A 106 -1.32 -11.47 1.86
N ILE A 107 -0.16 -11.19 2.48
CA ILE A 107 1.14 -11.65 1.99
C ILE A 107 1.42 -13.10 2.41
N TYR A 108 1.01 -13.47 3.59
CA TYR A 108 1.21 -14.80 4.15
C TYR A 108 -0.12 -15.53 4.27
#